data_e534da5e59855ca85426a55e9d956814
#
_entry.id   e534da5e59855ca85426a55e9d956814
#
_cell.length_a   1.000
_cell.length_b   1.000
_cell.length_c   1.000
_cell.angle_alpha   90.00
_cell.angle_beta   90.00
_cell.angle_gamma   90.00
#
_symmetry.space_group_name_H-M   'P 1'
#
loop_
_entity.id
_entity.type
_entity.pdbx_description
1 polymer ?
#
loop_
_entity_poly.entity_id
_entity_poly.type
_entity_poly.pdbx_seq_one_letter_code
_entity_poly.pdbx_strand_id
1 'polypeptide(L)' 'MVVTSMNQITGTIGGGCAEAEVITACREHFYKLREQIPHAACEKRQIRMSTDNAEEEGMVCGGTIVVLLEEI' A
#
# COMPACT_ATOMS: atom_id res chain seq x y z
N MET A 1 3.20 -1.69 9.56
CA MET A 1 1.76 -1.37 9.31
C MET A 1 1.01 -2.66 9.07
N VAL A 2 -0.14 -2.79 9.69
CA VAL A 2 -1.02 -3.95 9.53
C VAL A 2 -2.36 -3.48 8.98
N VAL A 3 -2.85 -4.15 7.96
CA VAL A 3 -4.16 -3.84 7.35
C VAL A 3 -5.02 -5.10 7.39
N THR A 4 -6.24 -4.96 7.91
CA THR A 4 -7.19 -6.08 7.96
C THR A 4 -8.21 -5.98 6.83
N SER A 5 -8.90 -7.09 6.56
CA SER A 5 -9.94 -7.11 5.53
C SER A 5 -11.14 -6.22 5.87
N MET A 6 -11.24 -5.77 7.12
CA MET A 6 -12.28 -4.85 7.57
C MET A 6 -11.82 -3.39 7.52
N ASN A 7 -10.76 -3.10 6.79
CA ASN A 7 -10.17 -1.76 6.65
C ASN A 7 -9.63 -1.18 7.96
N GLN A 8 -9.30 -2.03 8.92
CA GLN A 8 -8.62 -1.57 10.13
C GLN A 8 -7.14 -1.47 9.85
N ILE A 9 -6.53 -0.35 10.21
CA ILE A 9 -5.13 -0.06 9.95
C ILE A 9 -4.44 0.21 11.27
N THR A 10 -3.31 -0.48 11.50
CA THR A 10 -2.49 -0.28 12.68
C THR A 10 -1.07 0.01 12.25
N GLY A 11 -0.49 1.06 12.81
CA GLY A 11 0.86 1.49 12.47
C GLY A 11 0.91 2.34 11.23
N THR A 12 2.11 2.70 10.81
CA THR A 12 2.34 3.57 9.65
C THR A 12 3.63 3.18 8.96
N ILE A 13 3.73 3.52 7.68
CA ILE A 13 4.97 3.40 6.92
C ILE A 13 5.64 4.75 6.70
N GLY A 14 5.14 5.80 7.32
CA GLY A 14 5.83 7.08 7.41
C GLY A 14 5.27 8.24 6.60
N GLY A 15 4.23 8.06 5.81
CA GLY A 15 3.69 9.18 5.04
C GLY A 15 2.39 8.88 4.34
N GLY A 16 1.51 9.87 4.24
CA GLY A 16 0.18 9.68 3.69
C GLY A 16 0.14 9.23 2.25
N CYS A 17 1.05 9.72 1.41
CA CYS A 17 1.11 9.31 0.00
C CYS A 17 1.41 7.83 -0.13
N ALA A 18 2.41 7.36 0.58
CA ALA A 18 2.80 5.96 0.55
C ALA A 18 1.74 5.05 1.17
N GLU A 19 1.12 5.51 2.25
CA GLU A 19 0.08 4.73 2.91
C GLU A 19 -1.13 4.48 2.02
N ALA A 20 -1.56 5.49 1.26
CA ALA A 20 -2.69 5.34 0.34
C ALA A 20 -2.42 4.27 -0.70
N GLU A 21 -1.21 4.25 -1.26
CA GLU A 21 -0.82 3.25 -2.25
C GLU A 21 -0.75 1.84 -1.64
N VAL A 22 -0.23 1.73 -0.42
CA VAL A 22 -0.14 0.45 0.28
C VAL A 22 -1.54 -0.08 0.59
N ILE A 23 -2.45 0.78 1.03
CA ILE A 23 -3.82 0.38 1.31
C ILE A 23 -4.50 -0.14 0.05
N THR A 24 -4.29 0.52 -1.09
CA THR A 24 -4.81 0.06 -2.38
C THR A 24 -4.27 -1.33 -2.72
N ALA A 25 -2.98 -1.55 -2.53
CA ALA A 25 -2.37 -2.84 -2.78
C ALA A 25 -2.94 -3.92 -1.87
N CYS A 26 -3.18 -3.60 -0.60
CA CYS A 26 -3.80 -4.53 0.34
C CYS A 26 -5.22 -4.89 -0.05
N ARG A 27 -5.99 -3.93 -0.55
CA ARG A 27 -7.35 -4.20 -1.02
C ARG A 27 -7.35 -5.15 -2.21
N GLU A 28 -6.41 -4.99 -3.12
CA GLU A 28 -6.25 -5.93 -4.24
C GLU A 28 -5.95 -7.33 -3.73
N HIS A 29 -5.10 -7.44 -2.73
CA HIS A 29 -4.75 -8.71 -2.13
C HIS A 29 -5.97 -9.38 -1.49
N PHE A 30 -6.75 -8.63 -0.71
CA PHE A 30 -7.97 -9.16 -0.10
C PHE A 30 -9.01 -9.56 -1.13
N TYR A 31 -9.09 -8.83 -2.23
CA TYR A 31 -9.96 -9.21 -3.34
C TYR A 31 -9.58 -10.58 -3.90
N LYS A 32 -8.28 -10.81 -4.12
CA LYS A 32 -7.79 -12.09 -4.60
C LYS A 32 -8.08 -13.22 -3.63
N LEU A 33 -7.92 -12.96 -2.32
CA LEU A 33 -8.24 -13.94 -1.29
C LEU A 33 -9.73 -14.31 -1.32
N ARG A 34 -10.59 -13.32 -1.38
CA ARG A 34 -12.04 -13.53 -1.38
C ARG A 34 -12.52 -14.29 -2.61
N GLU A 35 -11.96 -13.97 -3.77
CA GLU A 35 -12.33 -14.58 -5.04
C GLU A 35 -11.55 -15.87 -5.33
N GLN A 36 -10.70 -16.30 -4.42
CA GLN A 36 -9.87 -17.50 -4.55
C GLN A 36 -8.97 -17.46 -5.79
N ILE A 37 -8.48 -16.27 -6.12
CA ILE A 37 -7.54 -16.09 -7.23
C ILE A 37 -6.14 -16.46 -6.74
N PRO A 38 -5.38 -17.26 -7.49
CA PRO A 38 -4.01 -17.61 -7.10
C PRO A 38 -3.15 -16.36 -6.90
N HIS A 39 -2.42 -16.31 -5.79
CA HIS A 39 -1.57 -15.18 -5.44
C HIS A 39 -0.47 -15.63 -4.49
N ALA A 40 0.59 -14.85 -4.40
CA ALA A 40 1.68 -15.12 -3.46
C ALA A 40 1.31 -14.60 -2.07
N ALA A 41 1.72 -15.32 -1.03
CA ALA A 41 1.52 -14.89 0.36
C ALA A 41 2.45 -13.75 0.75
N CYS A 42 3.48 -13.51 -0.03
CA CYS A 42 4.45 -12.44 0.18
C CYS A 42 4.75 -11.79 -1.16
N GLU A 43 4.67 -10.48 -1.23
CA GLU A 43 4.84 -9.74 -2.49
C GLU A 43 5.66 -8.49 -2.23
N LYS A 44 6.67 -8.28 -3.08
CA LYS A 44 7.42 -7.02 -3.08
C LYS A 44 6.75 -6.07 -4.07
N ARG A 45 6.40 -4.89 -3.63
CA ARG A 45 5.76 -3.89 -4.48
C ARG A 45 6.54 -2.59 -4.47
N GLN A 46 6.80 -2.07 -5.66
CA GLN A 46 7.44 -0.77 -5.83
C GLN A 46 6.35 0.28 -6.00
N ILE A 47 6.44 1.34 -5.20
CA ILE A 47 5.46 2.41 -5.21
C ILE A 47 6.15 3.70 -5.62
N ARG A 48 5.66 4.31 -6.70
CA ARG A 48 6.13 5.62 -7.14
C ARG A 48 5.20 6.68 -6.61
N MET A 49 5.78 7.68 -5.98
CA MET A 49 5.03 8.82 -5.47
C MET A 49 5.13 9.96 -6.46
N SER A 50 3.97 10.46 -6.92
CA SER A 50 3.92 11.53 -7.89
C SER A 50 4.31 12.84 -7.25
N THR A 51 5.31 13.53 -7.83
CA THR A 51 5.72 14.85 -7.37
C THR A 51 4.64 15.91 -7.64
N ASP A 52 3.87 15.74 -8.70
CA ASP A 52 2.81 16.68 -9.05
C ASP A 52 1.72 16.69 -7.98
N ASN A 53 1.29 15.51 -7.56
CA ASN A 53 0.32 15.39 -6.48
C ASN A 53 0.87 15.91 -5.15
N ALA A 54 2.14 15.65 -4.90
CA ALA A 54 2.80 16.10 -3.69
C ALA A 54 2.85 17.63 -3.61
N GLU A 55 3.12 18.29 -4.74
CA GLU A 55 3.15 19.75 -4.79
C GLU A 55 1.77 20.36 -4.56
N GLU A 56 0.73 19.79 -5.16
CA GLU A 56 -0.64 20.27 -4.99
C GLU A 56 -1.10 20.16 -3.56
N GLU A 57 -0.69 19.11 -2.87
CA GLU A 57 -1.08 18.87 -1.48
C GLU A 57 -0.11 19.50 -0.49
N GLY A 58 0.93 20.14 -0.96
CA GLY A 58 1.95 20.74 -0.12
C GLY A 58 2.80 19.69 0.59
N MET A 59 2.87 18.49 0.07
CA MET A 59 3.65 17.39 0.64
C MET A 59 4.91 17.16 -0.16
N VAL A 60 5.99 16.77 0.53
CA VAL A 60 7.24 16.42 -0.11
C VAL A 60 7.31 14.90 -0.22
N CYS A 61 6.71 14.36 -1.27
CA CYS A 61 6.58 12.92 -1.50
C CYS A 61 7.17 12.53 -2.84
N GLY A 62 8.35 12.98 -3.17
CA GLY A 62 9.00 12.54 -4.41
C GLY A 62 9.69 11.20 -4.23
N GLY A 63 9.89 10.47 -5.33
CA GLY A 63 10.69 9.27 -5.33
C GLY A 63 9.93 7.97 -5.36
N THR A 64 10.62 6.90 -5.03
CA THR A 64 10.10 5.54 -5.09
C THR A 64 10.42 4.81 -3.80
N ILE A 65 9.45 4.08 -3.28
CA ILE A 65 9.68 3.19 -2.15
C ILE A 65 9.35 1.76 -2.54
N VAL A 66 9.96 0.81 -1.84
CA VAL A 66 9.68 -0.61 -2.02
C VAL A 66 9.12 -1.11 -0.71
N VAL A 67 7.97 -1.77 -0.78
CA VAL A 67 7.33 -2.36 0.39
C VAL A 67 7.19 -3.86 0.21
N LEU A 68 7.19 -4.58 1.32
CA LEU A 68 6.94 -6.01 1.35
C LEU A 68 5.56 -6.22 1.96
N LEU A 69 4.68 -6.86 1.20
CA LEU A 69 3.35 -7.23 1.68
C LEU A 69 3.38 -8.68 2.09
N GLU A 70 3.05 -8.96 3.33
CA GLU A 70 3.02 -10.33 3.85
C GLU A 70 1.63 -10.66 4.34
N GLU A 71 1.12 -11.80 3.90
CA GLU A 71 -0.11 -12.38 4.41
C GLU A 71 0.20 -13.12 5.70
N ILE A 72 -0.52 -12.77 6.73
CA ILE A 72 -0.31 -13.37 8.05
C ILE A 72 -1.38 -14.42 8.35
#